data_fb78849710096a2b45ebbc4da93fb583
#
_entry.id   fb78849710096a2b45ebbc4da93fb583
#
_cell.length_a   1.000
_cell.length_b   1.000
_cell.length_c   1.000
_cell.angle_alpha   90.00
_cell.angle_beta   90.00
_cell.angle_gamma   90.00
#
_symmetry.space_group_name_H-M   'P 1'
#
loop_
_entity.id
_entity.type
_entity.pdbx_description
1 polymer ?
#
loop_
_entity_poly.entity_id
_entity_poly.type
_entity_poly.pdbx_seq_one_letter_code
_entity_poly.pdbx_strand_id
1 'polypeptide(L)'
;MSITRRPTNHLVRVYELLVQTYGTPKNEPDYDPLGGLVGTILSQHTSDINSDRAYKQLVTTFPTWEDVRDAPTNKIVEAIKCGGLANIKSVRIQDVLCTLTEQQQEQGETNTLAEFLYNELARRTTKEAWRYLRELPGVGPKTAACVLMFNLDRPAFPIDTHVHRVSKRLGLIGTRVSADQAHNIFDEIVPPEWVYPLHVNLIQHGRQICHAQRPKCNQCALFSECAYVGSVIPQETVVPG
;
A
#
# COMPACT_ATOMS: atom_id res chain seq x y z
N MET A 1 -21.33 11.02 -9.16
CA MET A 1 -20.75 11.20 -10.50
C MET A 1 -19.41 10.49 -10.53
N SER A 2 -19.27 9.43 -11.33
CA SER A 2 -17.99 8.73 -11.51
C SER A 2 -17.06 9.65 -12.28
N ILE A 3 -15.98 10.10 -11.64
CA ILE A 3 -14.92 10.84 -12.32
C ILE A 3 -14.21 9.83 -13.22
N THR A 4 -14.41 9.93 -14.53
CA THR A 4 -13.71 9.10 -15.52
C THR A 4 -12.24 9.53 -15.52
N ARG A 5 -11.40 8.77 -14.83
CA ARG A 5 -9.95 8.95 -14.84
C ARG A 5 -9.45 8.62 -16.24
N ARG A 6 -8.73 9.55 -16.88
CA ARG A 6 -8.15 9.33 -18.21
C ARG A 6 -6.64 9.19 -18.10
N PRO A 7 -6.09 7.98 -18.34
CA PRO A 7 -4.66 7.78 -18.34
C PRO A 7 -4.00 8.54 -19.50
N THR A 8 -2.78 8.99 -19.28
CA THR A 8 -1.95 9.52 -20.38
C THR A 8 -1.53 8.37 -21.33
N ASN A 9 -1.26 8.66 -22.59
CA ASN A 9 -0.76 7.64 -23.54
C ASN A 9 0.49 6.93 -23.00
N HIS A 10 1.36 7.66 -22.30
CA HIS A 10 2.55 7.10 -21.68
C HIS A 10 2.21 6.09 -20.55
N LEU A 11 1.27 6.42 -19.66
CA LEU A 11 0.80 5.49 -18.64
C LEU A 11 0.17 4.23 -19.24
N VAL A 12 -0.60 4.37 -20.34
CA VAL A 12 -1.18 3.23 -21.06
C VAL A 12 -0.09 2.27 -21.53
N ARG A 13 0.94 2.79 -22.21
CA ARG A 13 2.06 1.97 -22.73
C ARG A 13 2.84 1.28 -21.60
N VAL A 14 3.11 2.01 -20.52
CA VAL A 14 3.76 1.44 -19.33
C VAL A 14 2.93 0.32 -18.73
N TYR A 15 1.61 0.52 -18.60
CA TYR A 15 0.70 -0.49 -18.08
C TYR A 15 0.67 -1.75 -18.96
N GLU A 16 0.53 -1.58 -20.27
CA GLU A 16 0.52 -2.69 -21.24
C GLU A 16 1.81 -3.52 -21.18
N LEU A 17 2.98 -2.86 -21.13
CA LEU A 17 4.26 -3.54 -21.03
C LEU A 17 4.43 -4.27 -19.68
N LEU A 18 3.94 -3.70 -18.59
CA LEU A 18 3.94 -4.36 -17.28
C LEU A 18 3.03 -5.58 -17.28
N VAL A 19 1.83 -5.48 -17.85
CA VAL A 19 0.90 -6.61 -17.98
C VAL A 19 1.48 -7.70 -18.87
N GLN A 20 2.10 -7.34 -19.98
CA GLN A 20 2.77 -8.31 -20.87
C GLN A 20 3.90 -9.04 -20.15
N THR A 21 4.60 -8.37 -19.25
CA THR A 21 5.78 -8.93 -18.54
C THR A 21 5.39 -9.76 -17.32
N TYR A 22 4.40 -9.30 -16.54
CA TYR A 22 4.08 -9.86 -15.22
C TYR A 22 2.65 -10.40 -15.11
N GLY A 23 1.83 -10.23 -16.16
CA GLY A 23 0.43 -10.61 -16.15
C GLY A 23 -0.48 -9.55 -15.51
N THR A 24 -1.74 -9.93 -15.35
CA THR A 24 -2.77 -9.09 -14.73
C THR A 24 -3.18 -9.71 -13.38
N PRO A 25 -2.47 -9.40 -12.29
CA PRO A 25 -2.84 -9.93 -10.99
C PRO A 25 -4.24 -9.44 -10.59
N LYS A 26 -4.99 -10.31 -9.92
CA LYS A 26 -6.32 -10.00 -9.40
C LYS A 26 -6.26 -9.89 -7.89
N ASN A 27 -7.05 -8.98 -7.34
CA ASN A 27 -7.24 -8.89 -5.90
C ASN A 27 -8.28 -9.94 -5.44
N GLU A 28 -8.07 -10.48 -4.25
CA GLU A 28 -9.01 -11.35 -3.54
C GLU A 28 -9.22 -10.74 -2.16
N PRO A 29 -10.11 -9.74 -2.04
CA PRO A 29 -10.29 -9.01 -0.79
C PRO A 29 -10.91 -9.91 0.27
N ASP A 30 -10.41 -9.83 1.50
CA ASP A 30 -10.91 -10.56 2.65
C ASP A 30 -12.03 -9.81 3.40
N TYR A 31 -12.25 -8.55 3.05
CA TYR A 31 -13.19 -7.65 3.71
C TYR A 31 -12.95 -7.46 5.22
N ASP A 32 -11.71 -7.68 5.66
CA ASP A 32 -11.24 -7.40 7.02
C ASP A 32 -10.30 -6.18 7.06
N PRO A 33 -10.83 -4.94 7.05
CA PRO A 33 -9.98 -3.74 7.05
C PRO A 33 -9.20 -3.55 8.35
N LEU A 34 -9.67 -4.08 9.49
CA LEU A 34 -8.95 -3.94 10.76
C LEU A 34 -7.77 -4.90 10.82
N GLY A 35 -7.98 -6.16 10.43
CA GLY A 35 -6.88 -7.11 10.27
C GLY A 35 -5.85 -6.64 9.24
N GLY A 36 -6.31 -6.12 8.10
CA GLY A 36 -5.45 -5.52 7.07
C GLY A 36 -4.65 -4.31 7.58
N LEU A 37 -5.26 -3.45 8.40
CA LEU A 37 -4.60 -2.31 9.02
C LEU A 37 -3.49 -2.77 9.98
N VAL A 38 -3.78 -3.70 10.88
CA VAL A 38 -2.80 -4.28 11.81
C VAL A 38 -1.69 -5.00 11.04
N GLY A 39 -2.03 -5.81 10.04
CA GLY A 39 -1.07 -6.48 9.16
C GLY A 39 -0.15 -5.48 8.44
N THR A 40 -0.70 -4.37 7.95
CA THR A 40 0.09 -3.31 7.32
C THR A 40 1.00 -2.59 8.31
N ILE A 41 0.57 -2.37 9.57
CA ILE A 41 1.45 -1.83 10.63
C ILE A 41 2.58 -2.82 10.91
N LEU A 42 2.30 -4.11 10.99
CA LEU A 42 3.29 -5.14 11.24
C LEU A 42 4.30 -5.29 10.09
N SER A 43 3.92 -5.00 8.85
CA SER A 43 4.80 -5.06 7.68
C SER A 43 5.80 -3.90 7.58
N GLN A 44 5.63 -2.82 8.34
CA GLN A 44 6.53 -1.67 8.30
C GLN A 44 7.94 -2.06 8.75
N HIS A 45 8.96 -1.74 7.92
CA HIS A 45 10.38 -1.99 8.21
C HIS A 45 10.71 -3.45 8.57
N THR A 46 10.04 -4.41 7.93
CA THR A 46 10.34 -5.84 8.08
C THR A 46 10.10 -6.59 6.76
N SER A 47 10.48 -7.87 6.71
CA SER A 47 10.19 -8.74 5.57
C SER A 47 8.76 -9.27 5.62
N ASP A 48 8.20 -9.61 4.45
CA ASP A 48 6.85 -10.18 4.33
C ASP A 48 6.71 -11.45 5.21
N ILE A 49 7.72 -12.33 5.22
CA ILE A 49 7.74 -13.58 6.03
C ILE A 49 7.64 -13.28 7.54
N ASN A 50 8.37 -12.27 8.02
CA ASN A 50 8.36 -11.93 9.43
C ASN A 50 7.10 -11.18 9.85
N SER A 51 6.52 -10.34 8.98
CA SER A 51 5.23 -9.70 9.26
C SER A 51 4.10 -10.70 9.32
N ASP A 52 4.05 -11.67 8.40
CA ASP A 52 3.04 -12.73 8.40
C ASP A 52 3.13 -13.61 9.65
N ARG A 53 4.37 -13.94 10.08
CA ARG A 53 4.58 -14.68 11.32
C ARG A 53 4.09 -13.89 12.52
N ALA A 54 4.43 -12.61 12.60
CA ALA A 54 4.01 -11.74 13.70
C ALA A 54 2.49 -11.60 13.75
N TYR A 55 1.84 -11.41 12.59
CA TYR A 55 0.39 -11.34 12.51
C TYR A 55 -0.27 -12.64 13.00
N LYS A 56 0.17 -13.79 12.49
CA LYS A 56 -0.36 -15.11 12.91
C LYS A 56 -0.19 -15.36 14.41
N GLN A 57 0.96 -15.01 14.98
CA GLN A 57 1.19 -15.13 16.41
C GLN A 57 0.28 -14.18 17.22
N LEU A 58 0.07 -12.95 16.75
CA LEU A 58 -0.82 -11.99 17.40
C LEU A 58 -2.25 -12.53 17.49
N VAL A 59 -2.86 -12.90 16.35
CA VAL A 59 -4.25 -13.37 16.30
C VAL A 59 -4.45 -14.76 16.93
N THR A 60 -3.41 -15.57 17.04
CA THR A 60 -3.46 -16.83 17.79
C THR A 60 -3.42 -16.58 19.29
N THR A 61 -2.66 -15.58 19.73
CA THR A 61 -2.51 -15.25 21.16
C THR A 61 -3.72 -14.48 21.70
N PHE A 62 -4.29 -13.61 20.86
CA PHE A 62 -5.43 -12.73 21.18
C PHE A 62 -6.53 -12.96 20.14
N PRO A 63 -7.57 -13.74 20.46
CA PRO A 63 -8.61 -14.12 19.50
C PRO A 63 -9.47 -12.96 18.99
N THR A 64 -9.58 -11.86 19.75
CA THR A 64 -10.36 -10.67 19.37
C THR A 64 -9.48 -9.41 19.39
N TRP A 65 -9.88 -8.37 18.67
CA TRP A 65 -9.18 -7.08 18.70
C TRP A 65 -9.34 -6.38 20.05
N GLU A 66 -10.43 -6.64 20.73
CA GLU A 66 -10.68 -6.21 22.12
C GLU A 66 -9.66 -6.83 23.07
N ASP A 67 -9.32 -8.12 22.91
CA ASP A 67 -8.26 -8.77 23.68
C ASP A 67 -6.89 -8.11 23.42
N VAL A 68 -6.59 -7.73 22.17
CA VAL A 68 -5.36 -7.00 21.85
C VAL A 68 -5.35 -5.63 22.50
N ARG A 69 -6.47 -4.89 22.44
CA ARG A 69 -6.60 -3.56 23.03
C ARG A 69 -6.33 -3.60 24.56
N ASP A 70 -6.93 -4.57 25.24
CA ASP A 70 -6.96 -4.64 26.70
C ASP A 70 -5.75 -5.38 27.30
N ALA A 71 -4.97 -6.06 26.47
CA ALA A 71 -3.77 -6.78 26.89
C ALA A 71 -2.68 -5.83 27.43
N PRO A 72 -1.89 -6.26 28.42
CA PRO A 72 -0.66 -5.57 28.75
C PRO A 72 0.26 -5.45 27.52
N THR A 73 0.77 -4.25 27.22
CA THR A 73 1.57 -3.98 26.02
C THR A 73 2.76 -4.94 25.87
N ASN A 74 3.40 -5.34 26.96
CA ASN A 74 4.51 -6.30 26.93
C ASN A 74 4.10 -7.68 26.38
N LYS A 75 2.85 -8.11 26.54
CA LYS A 75 2.34 -9.36 25.97
C LYS A 75 2.18 -9.26 24.46
N ILE A 76 1.73 -8.10 23.98
CA ILE A 76 1.65 -7.83 22.52
C ILE A 76 3.07 -7.79 21.93
N VAL A 77 4.01 -7.10 22.62
CA VAL A 77 5.43 -7.07 22.20
C VAL A 77 5.98 -8.49 22.04
N GLU A 78 5.75 -9.38 22.99
CA GLU A 78 6.20 -10.78 22.88
C GLU A 78 5.56 -11.50 21.68
N ALA A 79 4.27 -11.32 21.44
CA ALA A 79 3.55 -11.95 20.33
C ALA A 79 4.07 -11.49 18.96
N ILE A 80 4.45 -10.21 18.81
CA ILE A 80 4.87 -9.66 17.50
C ILE A 80 6.39 -9.47 17.36
N LYS A 81 7.18 -9.99 18.31
CA LYS A 81 8.64 -9.79 18.40
C LYS A 81 9.40 -10.15 17.11
N CYS A 82 8.98 -11.21 16.44
CA CYS A 82 9.59 -11.64 15.17
C CYS A 82 9.41 -10.65 14.02
N GLY A 83 8.43 -9.73 14.11
CA GLY A 83 8.15 -8.69 13.11
C GLY A 83 9.04 -7.44 13.19
N GLY A 84 9.96 -7.36 14.17
CA GLY A 84 10.82 -6.19 14.40
C GLY A 84 10.04 -4.95 14.87
N LEU A 85 10.74 -4.03 15.51
CA LEU A 85 10.16 -2.79 16.10
C LEU A 85 8.93 -3.04 16.98
N ALA A 86 8.89 -4.18 17.69
CA ALA A 86 7.73 -4.67 18.41
C ALA A 86 7.21 -3.67 19.45
N ASN A 87 8.10 -2.96 20.18
CA ASN A 87 7.69 -1.94 21.15
C ASN A 87 6.91 -0.77 20.51
N ILE A 88 7.33 -0.32 19.33
CA ILE A 88 6.67 0.78 18.64
C ILE A 88 5.36 0.31 18.01
N LYS A 89 5.39 -0.87 17.37
CA LYS A 89 4.23 -1.43 16.69
C LYS A 89 3.10 -1.81 17.66
N SER A 90 3.43 -2.38 18.83
CA SER A 90 2.44 -2.75 19.84
C SER A 90 1.67 -1.53 20.37
N VAL A 91 2.38 -0.46 20.71
CA VAL A 91 1.74 0.80 21.14
C VAL A 91 0.85 1.35 20.04
N ARG A 92 1.35 1.41 18.79
CA ARG A 92 0.57 1.91 17.65
C ARG A 92 -0.69 1.10 17.38
N ILE A 93 -0.62 -0.24 17.50
CA ILE A 93 -1.79 -1.10 17.34
C ILE A 93 -2.80 -0.80 18.45
N GLN A 94 -2.36 -0.72 19.69
CA GLN A 94 -3.26 -0.39 20.81
C GLN A 94 -3.89 1.00 20.67
N ASP A 95 -3.12 2.02 20.30
CA ASP A 95 -3.62 3.38 20.08
C ASP A 95 -4.74 3.39 19.02
N VAL A 96 -4.55 2.67 17.90
CA VAL A 96 -5.59 2.52 16.86
C VAL A 96 -6.85 1.87 17.44
N LEU A 97 -6.71 0.76 18.17
CA LEU A 97 -7.85 0.03 18.73
C LEU A 97 -8.57 0.86 19.81
N CYS A 98 -7.86 1.59 20.65
CA CYS A 98 -8.45 2.52 21.62
C CYS A 98 -9.24 3.64 20.92
N THR A 99 -8.64 4.28 19.91
CA THR A 99 -9.32 5.34 19.13
C THR A 99 -10.61 4.84 18.47
N LEU A 100 -10.57 3.63 17.87
CA LEU A 100 -11.76 3.02 17.29
C LEU A 100 -12.84 2.72 18.36
N THR A 101 -12.42 2.28 19.55
CA THR A 101 -13.34 2.02 20.66
C THR A 101 -14.01 3.32 21.14
N GLU A 102 -13.26 4.40 21.28
CA GLU A 102 -13.80 5.71 21.65
C GLU A 102 -14.83 6.18 20.62
N GLN A 103 -14.52 6.10 19.34
CA GLN A 103 -15.44 6.47 18.26
C GLN A 103 -16.70 5.59 18.26
N GLN A 104 -16.55 4.28 18.48
CA GLN A 104 -17.67 3.34 18.56
C GLN A 104 -18.61 3.68 19.73
N GLN A 105 -18.03 3.99 20.90
CA GLN A 105 -18.81 4.38 22.08
C GLN A 105 -19.56 5.70 21.89
N GLU A 106 -18.91 6.70 21.29
CA GLU A 106 -19.51 7.99 20.96
C GLU A 106 -20.71 7.85 20.02
N GLN A 107 -20.69 6.85 19.13
CA GLN A 107 -21.77 6.57 18.21
C GLN A 107 -22.84 5.63 18.81
N GLY A 108 -22.61 5.08 20.00
CA GLY A 108 -23.53 4.14 20.67
C GLY A 108 -23.61 2.78 19.96
N GLU A 109 -22.62 2.41 19.16
CA GLU A 109 -22.57 1.11 18.47
C GLU A 109 -22.02 0.02 19.41
N THR A 110 -22.51 -1.22 19.24
CA THR A 110 -22.19 -2.38 20.12
C THR A 110 -21.67 -3.59 19.35
N ASN A 111 -21.40 -3.44 18.06
CA ASN A 111 -20.78 -4.46 17.21
C ASN A 111 -19.29 -4.64 17.56
N THR A 112 -18.59 -5.62 16.99
CA THR A 112 -17.15 -5.79 17.15
C THR A 112 -16.38 -4.62 16.54
N LEU A 113 -15.14 -4.35 16.99
CA LEU A 113 -14.30 -3.30 16.41
C LEU A 113 -14.01 -3.54 14.91
N ALA A 114 -13.93 -4.80 14.49
CA ALA A 114 -13.76 -5.15 13.07
C ALA A 114 -14.99 -4.74 12.25
N GLU A 115 -16.20 -5.08 12.73
CA GLU A 115 -17.46 -4.67 12.09
C GLU A 115 -17.65 -3.16 12.13
N PHE A 116 -17.30 -2.52 13.23
CA PHE A 116 -17.35 -1.05 13.34
C PHE A 116 -16.50 -0.38 12.26
N LEU A 117 -15.21 -0.74 12.15
CA LEU A 117 -14.34 -0.16 11.13
C LEU A 117 -14.83 -0.46 9.72
N TYR A 118 -15.28 -1.70 9.45
CA TYR A 118 -15.84 -2.05 8.15
C TYR A 118 -17.04 -1.16 7.78
N ASN A 119 -18.00 -0.97 8.69
CA ASN A 119 -19.17 -0.13 8.49
C ASN A 119 -18.79 1.34 8.29
N GLU A 120 -17.83 1.85 9.10
CA GLU A 120 -17.31 3.20 8.95
C GLU A 120 -16.72 3.45 7.56
N LEU A 121 -16.01 2.47 7.01
CA LEU A 121 -15.43 2.58 5.69
C LEU A 121 -16.49 2.35 4.59
N ALA A 122 -17.42 1.42 4.77
CA ALA A 122 -18.44 1.08 3.77
C ALA A 122 -19.39 2.25 3.45
N ARG A 123 -19.73 3.07 4.44
CA ARG A 123 -20.63 4.24 4.26
C ARG A 123 -19.95 5.47 3.64
N ARG A 124 -18.64 5.44 3.44
CA ARG A 124 -17.85 6.55 2.89
C ARG A 124 -17.44 6.30 1.44
N THR A 125 -17.26 7.36 0.68
CA THR A 125 -16.55 7.29 -0.60
C THR A 125 -15.09 6.85 -0.38
N THR A 126 -14.40 6.37 -1.41
CA THR A 126 -12.97 5.97 -1.28
C THR A 126 -12.10 7.08 -0.71
N LYS A 127 -12.32 8.33 -1.15
CA LYS A 127 -11.57 9.50 -0.69
C LYS A 127 -11.85 9.85 0.77
N GLU A 128 -13.10 9.75 1.19
CA GLU A 128 -13.50 9.98 2.60
C GLU A 128 -12.99 8.86 3.50
N ALA A 129 -13.08 7.59 3.08
CA ALA A 129 -12.54 6.45 3.79
C ALA A 129 -11.01 6.54 3.95
N TRP A 130 -10.30 6.98 2.91
CA TRP A 130 -8.87 7.23 2.98
C TRP A 130 -8.50 8.33 3.98
N ARG A 131 -9.27 9.42 4.05
CA ARG A 131 -9.07 10.47 5.05
C ARG A 131 -9.33 9.97 6.45
N TYR A 132 -10.46 9.29 6.66
CA TYR A 132 -10.83 8.70 7.94
C TYR A 132 -9.74 7.77 8.49
N LEU A 133 -9.22 6.85 7.67
CA LEU A 133 -8.12 5.98 8.08
C LEU A 133 -6.87 6.77 8.50
N ARG A 134 -6.59 7.90 7.87
CA ARG A 134 -5.43 8.74 8.18
C ARG A 134 -5.58 9.55 9.48
N GLU A 135 -6.77 9.67 10.01
CA GLU A 135 -7.03 10.26 11.32
C GLU A 135 -6.65 9.31 12.45
N LEU A 136 -6.55 8.00 12.16
CA LEU A 136 -6.11 7.01 13.14
C LEU A 136 -4.62 7.16 13.46
N PRO A 137 -4.22 6.94 14.72
CA PRO A 137 -2.84 7.11 15.18
C PRO A 137 -1.84 6.30 14.35
N GLY A 138 -0.83 6.95 13.78
CA GLY A 138 0.26 6.31 13.03
C GLY A 138 -0.14 5.70 11.68
N VAL A 139 -1.33 6.01 11.17
CA VAL A 139 -1.79 5.60 9.84
C VAL A 139 -1.44 6.66 8.80
N GLY A 140 -0.46 6.37 7.98
CA GLY A 140 -0.03 7.24 6.89
C GLY A 140 -0.80 7.01 5.58
N PRO A 141 -0.55 7.86 4.56
CA PRO A 141 -1.23 7.77 3.26
C PRO A 141 -1.13 6.40 2.61
N LYS A 142 0.06 5.80 2.63
CA LYS A 142 0.32 4.46 2.06
C LYS A 142 -0.46 3.38 2.80
N THR A 143 -0.48 3.42 4.13
CA THR A 143 -1.19 2.42 4.95
C THR A 143 -2.68 2.48 4.69
N ALA A 144 -3.28 3.68 4.68
CA ALA A 144 -4.70 3.87 4.37
C ALA A 144 -5.06 3.34 2.97
N ALA A 145 -4.23 3.63 1.97
CA ALA A 145 -4.45 3.15 0.61
C ALA A 145 -4.32 1.62 0.49
N CYS A 146 -3.38 1.00 1.23
CA CYS A 146 -3.24 -0.46 1.28
C CYS A 146 -4.51 -1.14 1.81
N VAL A 147 -5.04 -0.67 2.94
CA VAL A 147 -6.26 -1.22 3.53
C VAL A 147 -7.43 -1.13 2.54
N LEU A 148 -7.61 0.02 1.90
CA LEU A 148 -8.70 0.22 0.95
C LEU A 148 -8.54 -0.66 -0.30
N MET A 149 -7.34 -0.77 -0.84
CA MET A 149 -7.08 -1.53 -2.05
C MET A 149 -7.12 -3.04 -1.79
N PHE A 150 -6.34 -3.53 -0.82
CA PHE A 150 -6.19 -4.97 -0.61
C PHE A 150 -7.41 -5.60 0.07
N ASN A 151 -7.92 -4.98 1.13
CA ASN A 151 -8.98 -5.59 1.93
C ASN A 151 -10.40 -5.25 1.45
N LEU A 152 -10.60 -4.11 0.77
CA LEU A 152 -11.94 -3.66 0.37
C LEU A 152 -12.11 -3.51 -1.16
N ASP A 153 -11.12 -3.88 -1.95
CA ASP A 153 -11.08 -3.75 -3.42
C ASP A 153 -11.48 -2.35 -3.91
N ARG A 154 -11.06 -1.32 -3.16
CA ARG A 154 -11.38 0.07 -3.50
C ARG A 154 -10.21 0.74 -4.20
N PRO A 155 -10.47 1.60 -5.21
CA PRO A 155 -9.43 2.18 -6.04
C PRO A 155 -8.67 3.33 -5.35
N ALA A 156 -7.93 3.00 -4.29
CA ALA A 156 -6.97 3.86 -3.62
C ALA A 156 -5.56 3.34 -3.93
N PHE A 157 -4.71 4.14 -4.58
CA PHE A 157 -3.41 3.68 -5.07
C PHE A 157 -2.31 3.83 -4.00
N PRO A 158 -1.73 2.73 -3.46
CA PRO A 158 -0.65 2.85 -2.46
C PRO A 158 0.66 3.25 -3.13
N ILE A 159 1.35 4.24 -2.57
CA ILE A 159 2.67 4.67 -3.02
C ILE A 159 3.72 4.20 -2.01
N ASP A 160 4.37 3.09 -2.30
CA ASP A 160 5.50 2.61 -1.53
C ASP A 160 6.84 3.08 -2.13
N THR A 161 7.95 2.68 -1.54
CA THR A 161 9.30 3.06 -2.01
C THR A 161 9.62 2.51 -3.39
N HIS A 162 9.09 1.33 -3.78
CA HIS A 162 9.26 0.76 -5.11
C HIS A 162 8.44 1.52 -6.14
N VAL A 163 7.14 1.67 -5.89
CA VAL A 163 6.23 2.42 -6.75
C VAL A 163 6.75 3.84 -6.97
N HIS A 164 7.08 4.57 -5.91
CA HIS A 164 7.58 5.94 -6.01
C HIS A 164 8.86 6.05 -6.85
N ARG A 165 9.84 5.16 -6.61
CA ARG A 165 11.09 5.15 -7.36
C ARG A 165 10.88 4.83 -8.83
N VAL A 166 10.13 3.75 -9.12
CA VAL A 166 9.88 3.29 -10.48
C VAL A 166 9.12 4.36 -11.26
N SER A 167 8.07 4.93 -10.67
CA SER A 167 7.25 5.97 -11.31
C SER A 167 8.04 7.24 -11.63
N LYS A 168 8.95 7.66 -10.76
CA LYS A 168 9.88 8.77 -11.04
C LYS A 168 10.79 8.46 -12.22
N ARG A 169 11.39 7.26 -12.25
CA ARG A 169 12.30 6.87 -13.32
C ARG A 169 11.61 6.71 -14.67
N LEU A 170 10.38 6.24 -14.66
CA LEU A 170 9.55 6.18 -15.86
C LEU A 170 9.08 7.56 -16.33
N GLY A 171 9.09 8.58 -15.49
CA GLY A 171 8.55 9.90 -15.79
C GLY A 171 7.03 9.98 -15.65
N LEU A 172 6.40 9.00 -14.97
CA LEU A 172 4.97 9.06 -14.64
C LEU A 172 4.67 10.16 -13.61
N ILE A 173 5.64 10.47 -12.78
CA ILE A 173 5.63 11.60 -11.85
C ILE A 173 6.94 12.37 -11.94
N GLY A 174 6.89 13.66 -11.62
CA GLY A 174 8.06 14.52 -11.65
C GLY A 174 9.12 14.12 -10.61
N THR A 175 10.39 14.40 -10.89
CA THR A 175 11.52 14.01 -10.03
C THR A 175 11.47 14.61 -8.62
N ARG A 176 10.81 15.75 -8.44
CA ARG A 176 10.64 16.45 -7.15
C ARG A 176 9.35 16.10 -6.41
N VAL A 177 8.47 15.29 -7.01
CA VAL A 177 7.21 14.87 -6.39
C VAL A 177 7.47 13.98 -5.20
N SER A 178 6.92 14.30 -4.04
CA SER A 178 6.99 13.46 -2.83
C SER A 178 6.07 12.23 -2.96
N ALA A 179 6.24 11.24 -2.08
CA ALA A 179 5.34 10.08 -2.04
C ALA A 179 3.88 10.50 -1.74
N ASP A 180 3.69 11.46 -0.84
CA ASP A 180 2.36 11.97 -0.48
C ASP A 180 1.68 12.69 -1.67
N GLN A 181 2.43 13.50 -2.40
CA GLN A 181 1.92 14.15 -3.61
C GLN A 181 1.60 13.14 -4.72
N ALA A 182 2.38 12.04 -4.81
CA ALA A 182 2.16 11.01 -5.79
C ALA A 182 0.82 10.29 -5.60
N HIS A 183 0.32 10.12 -4.36
CA HIS A 183 -1.03 9.57 -4.13
C HIS A 183 -2.10 10.35 -4.88
N ASN A 184 -2.09 11.68 -4.78
CA ASN A 184 -3.07 12.53 -5.47
C ASN A 184 -2.95 12.41 -7.00
N ILE A 185 -1.72 12.38 -7.52
CA ILE A 185 -1.49 12.26 -8.97
C ILE A 185 -2.02 10.91 -9.46
N PHE A 186 -1.69 9.81 -8.79
CA PHE A 186 -2.15 8.48 -9.21
C PHE A 186 -3.66 8.32 -9.09
N ASP A 187 -4.28 8.91 -8.08
CA ASP A 187 -5.73 8.95 -7.93
C ASP A 187 -6.44 9.69 -9.08
N GLU A 188 -5.75 10.61 -9.77
CA GLU A 188 -6.29 11.34 -10.92
C GLU A 188 -6.09 10.61 -12.24
N ILE A 189 -4.94 9.95 -12.44
CA ILE A 189 -4.53 9.42 -13.74
C ILE A 189 -4.74 7.91 -13.91
N VAL A 190 -4.82 7.14 -12.80
CA VAL A 190 -4.94 5.67 -12.88
C VAL A 190 -6.41 5.26 -12.89
N PRO A 191 -6.89 4.57 -13.93
CA PRO A 191 -8.23 3.99 -13.94
C PRO A 191 -8.46 3.06 -12.76
N PRO A 192 -9.66 3.01 -12.17
CA PRO A 192 -9.97 2.17 -11.01
C PRO A 192 -9.57 0.71 -11.18
N GLU A 193 -9.84 0.14 -12.35
CA GLU A 193 -9.54 -1.25 -12.69
C GLU A 193 -8.05 -1.56 -12.86
N TRP A 194 -7.21 -0.54 -12.99
CA TRP A 194 -5.75 -0.70 -13.09
C TRP A 194 -5.04 -0.53 -11.75
N VAL A 195 -5.71 -0.05 -10.70
CA VAL A 195 -5.08 0.29 -9.42
C VAL A 195 -4.33 -0.91 -8.85
N TYR A 196 -5.00 -2.05 -8.69
CA TYR A 196 -4.38 -3.24 -8.12
C TYR A 196 -3.29 -3.84 -9.04
N PRO A 197 -3.56 -4.19 -10.30
CA PRO A 197 -2.54 -4.79 -11.17
C PRO A 197 -1.35 -3.88 -11.41
N LEU A 198 -1.54 -2.58 -11.58
CA LEU A 198 -0.45 -1.63 -11.77
C LEU A 198 0.41 -1.53 -10.51
N HIS A 199 -0.20 -1.45 -9.32
CA HIS A 199 0.53 -1.39 -8.06
C HIS A 199 1.41 -2.62 -7.85
N VAL A 200 0.85 -3.82 -7.99
CA VAL A 200 1.57 -5.08 -7.81
C VAL A 200 2.72 -5.21 -8.81
N ASN A 201 2.46 -4.91 -10.08
CA ASN A 201 3.46 -5.01 -11.14
C ASN A 201 4.59 -3.98 -10.99
N LEU A 202 4.30 -2.75 -10.54
CA LEU A 202 5.33 -1.75 -10.24
C LEU A 202 6.24 -2.18 -9.06
N ILE A 203 5.66 -2.81 -8.02
CA ILE A 203 6.45 -3.37 -6.92
C ILE A 203 7.33 -4.50 -7.43
N GLN A 204 6.76 -5.46 -8.18
CA GLN A 204 7.48 -6.60 -8.72
C GLN A 204 8.63 -6.13 -9.62
N HIS A 205 8.38 -5.19 -10.52
CA HIS A 205 9.39 -4.57 -11.38
C HIS A 205 10.49 -3.87 -10.56
N GLY A 206 10.11 -3.14 -9.52
CA GLY A 206 11.02 -2.47 -8.60
C GLY A 206 11.90 -3.43 -7.79
N ARG A 207 11.38 -4.62 -7.45
CA ARG A 207 12.11 -5.68 -6.74
C ARG A 207 13.04 -6.47 -7.66
N GLN A 208 12.64 -6.76 -8.89
CA GLN A 208 13.37 -7.68 -9.79
C GLN A 208 14.34 -6.97 -10.75
N ILE A 209 13.98 -5.81 -11.27
CA ILE A 209 14.66 -5.11 -12.36
C ILE A 209 15.12 -3.72 -11.92
N CYS A 210 14.19 -2.85 -11.56
CA CYS A 210 14.45 -1.44 -11.30
C CYS A 210 14.93 -1.21 -9.86
N HIS A 211 16.04 -1.83 -9.47
CA HIS A 211 16.62 -1.70 -8.12
C HIS A 211 16.98 -0.24 -7.80
N ALA A 212 17.03 0.10 -6.50
CA ALA A 212 17.45 1.44 -6.05
C ALA A 212 18.89 1.75 -6.51
N GLN A 213 19.79 0.78 -6.30
CA GLN A 213 21.17 0.82 -6.78
C GLN A 213 21.34 -0.20 -7.91
N ARG A 214 22.12 0.17 -8.94
CA ARG A 214 22.46 -0.71 -10.08
C ARG A 214 21.24 -1.38 -10.72
N PRO A 215 20.26 -0.62 -11.24
CA PRO A 215 19.11 -1.21 -11.93
C PRO A 215 19.55 -2.00 -13.17
N LYS A 216 18.84 -3.08 -13.47
CA LYS A 216 19.13 -3.96 -14.62
C LYS A 216 18.50 -3.40 -15.90
N CYS A 217 18.89 -2.19 -16.32
CA CYS A 217 18.24 -1.49 -17.43
C CYS A 217 18.32 -2.25 -18.75
N ASN A 218 19.39 -3.00 -19.01
CA ASN A 218 19.55 -3.83 -20.21
C ASN A 218 18.59 -5.03 -20.30
N GLN A 219 17.89 -5.37 -19.20
CA GLN A 219 16.89 -6.44 -19.13
C GLN A 219 15.46 -5.87 -18.91
N CYS A 220 15.32 -4.54 -18.96
CA CYS A 220 14.09 -3.86 -18.60
C CYS A 220 13.11 -3.81 -19.76
N ALA A 221 11.94 -4.43 -19.60
CA ALA A 221 10.85 -4.37 -20.58
C ALA A 221 10.30 -2.94 -20.79
N LEU A 222 10.55 -2.03 -19.85
CA LEU A 222 10.11 -0.63 -19.91
C LEU A 222 11.21 0.30 -20.41
N PHE A 223 12.29 -0.23 -21.00
CA PHE A 223 13.46 0.56 -21.41
C PHE A 223 13.10 1.71 -22.36
N SER A 224 12.26 1.45 -23.37
CA SER A 224 11.83 2.44 -24.35
C SER A 224 10.96 3.56 -23.79
N GLU A 225 10.27 3.30 -22.69
CA GLU A 225 9.37 4.25 -22.02
C GLU A 225 10.02 4.95 -20.84
N CYS A 226 11.32 4.68 -20.57
CA CYS A 226 11.97 5.12 -19.34
C CYS A 226 12.70 6.45 -19.48
N ALA A 227 12.21 7.51 -18.84
CA ALA A 227 12.86 8.82 -18.83
C ALA A 227 14.25 8.81 -18.15
N TYR A 228 14.48 7.91 -17.18
CA TYR A 228 15.77 7.77 -16.49
C TYR A 228 16.88 7.28 -17.43
N VAL A 229 16.58 6.38 -18.34
CA VAL A 229 17.57 5.86 -19.29
C VAL A 229 18.07 6.98 -20.21
N GLY A 230 17.19 7.82 -20.73
CA GLY A 230 17.56 8.97 -21.55
C GLY A 230 18.43 10.01 -20.83
N SER A 231 18.40 10.01 -19.47
CA SER A 231 19.20 10.94 -18.67
C SER A 231 20.55 10.40 -18.21
N VAL A 232 20.75 9.07 -18.23
CA VAL A 232 21.93 8.41 -17.63
C VAL A 232 22.82 7.71 -18.67
N ILE A 233 22.25 7.29 -19.80
CA ILE A 233 23.00 6.69 -20.91
C ILE A 233 23.17 7.77 -21.98
N PRO A 234 24.39 8.28 -22.25
CA PRO A 234 24.64 9.16 -23.39
C PRO A 234 24.18 8.47 -24.68
N GLN A 235 23.55 9.21 -25.59
CA GLN A 235 23.01 8.69 -26.87
C GLN A 235 24.09 8.23 -27.86
N GLU A 236 25.31 7.92 -27.42
CA GLU A 236 26.47 7.65 -28.28
C GLU A 236 26.81 6.17 -28.44
N THR A 237 25.85 5.23 -28.41
CA THR A 237 26.17 3.84 -28.82
C THR A 237 24.97 3.12 -29.44
N VAL A 238 24.31 3.73 -30.43
CA VAL A 238 23.55 2.96 -31.43
C VAL A 238 24.32 3.07 -32.74
N VAL A 239 25.32 2.23 -32.91
CA VAL A 239 25.87 1.94 -34.24
C VAL A 239 24.91 0.96 -34.88
N PRO A 240 24.23 1.32 -36.00
CA PRO A 240 23.46 0.34 -36.75
C PRO A 240 24.46 -0.59 -37.46
N GLY A 241 24.41 -1.88 -37.12
CA GLY A 241 25.03 -2.94 -37.88
C GLY A 241 24.03 -3.57 -38.84
#